data_bbbd77ca625739c510d0eb0226b6b5b0
#
_entry.id   bbbd77ca625739c510d0eb0226b6b5b0
#
_cell.length_a   1.000
_cell.length_b   1.000
_cell.length_c   1.000
_cell.angle_alpha   90.00
_cell.angle_beta   90.00
_cell.angle_gamma   90.00
#
_symmetry.space_group_name_H-M   'P 1'
#
loop_
_entity.id
_entity.type
_entity.pdbx_description
1 polymer ?
#
loop_
_entity_poly.entity_id
_entity_poly.type
_entity_poly.pdbx_seq_one_letter_code
_entity_poly.pdbx_strand_id
1 'polypeptide(L)'
;MGGAATMLAVASMVMAAKLRVRLRLLIPAVENSVSGNAFRPMDVVPTRKGITVEIGNTDAEGRLILCDALYEGASEKPAMMIDCATLTGAARVALGTDLPALFCNDDTLADDLIAAGRRVTDPMWRMPLFKGYRRLLDSKVADINNVSAGGFGGAITAALYLKEFVPDDVPWAHFDMMAWNNTSRPGRPEGGEAQAARAIFAAIEKKFG
;
A
#
# COMPACT_ATOMS: atom_id res chain seq x y z
N MET A 1 2.28 -10.75 -2.67
CA MET A 1 2.96 -11.17 -1.41
C MET A 1 4.20 -10.33 -1.06
N GLY A 2 4.83 -9.62 -2.02
CA GLY A 2 6.03 -8.82 -1.78
C GLY A 2 5.86 -7.72 -0.73
N GLY A 3 4.71 -7.03 -0.70
CA GLY A 3 4.41 -6.04 0.32
C GLY A 3 4.37 -6.63 1.73
N ALA A 4 3.72 -7.77 1.91
CA ALA A 4 3.70 -8.48 3.19
C ALA A 4 5.11 -8.89 3.63
N ALA A 5 5.94 -9.41 2.71
CA ALA A 5 7.33 -9.77 2.99
C ALA A 5 8.15 -8.55 3.41
N THR A 6 7.98 -7.41 2.74
CA THR A 6 8.63 -6.13 3.09
C THR A 6 8.24 -5.68 4.50
N MET A 7 6.96 -5.73 4.86
CA MET A 7 6.51 -5.30 6.19
C MET A 7 6.93 -6.27 7.30
N LEU A 8 7.01 -7.57 7.01
CA LEU A 8 7.62 -8.55 7.93
C LEU A 8 9.10 -8.25 8.17
N ALA A 9 9.86 -7.91 7.12
CA ALA A 9 11.27 -7.52 7.24
C ALA A 9 11.42 -6.24 8.08
N VAL A 10 10.58 -5.21 7.86
CA VAL A 10 10.58 -3.99 8.67
C VAL A 10 10.30 -4.31 10.14
N ALA A 11 9.27 -5.10 10.43
CA ALA A 11 8.95 -5.49 11.81
C ALA A 11 10.10 -6.25 12.48
N SER A 12 10.75 -7.16 11.75
CA SER A 12 11.94 -7.88 12.24
C SER A 12 13.09 -6.93 12.58
N MET A 13 13.37 -5.92 11.73
CA MET A 13 14.41 -4.92 11.99
C MET A 13 14.08 -4.06 13.21
N VAL A 14 12.83 -3.61 13.36
CA VAL A 14 12.36 -2.82 14.51
C VAL A 14 12.54 -3.60 15.82
N MET A 15 12.18 -4.89 15.83
CA MET A 15 12.35 -5.77 16.99
C MET A 15 13.83 -6.03 17.29
N ALA A 16 14.65 -6.30 16.27
CA ALA A 16 16.08 -6.54 16.43
C ALA A 16 16.83 -5.32 16.98
N ALA A 17 16.43 -4.12 16.53
CA ALA A 17 16.97 -2.85 17.04
C ALA A 17 16.42 -2.46 18.43
N LYS A 18 15.46 -3.23 18.97
CA LYS A 18 14.83 -2.98 20.28
C LYS A 18 14.26 -1.56 20.41
N LEU A 19 13.69 -1.01 19.34
CA LEU A 19 13.10 0.32 19.36
C LEU A 19 11.94 0.35 20.37
N ARG A 20 11.81 1.44 21.12
CA ARG A 20 10.78 1.61 22.15
C ARG A 20 9.44 2.03 21.53
N VAL A 21 8.89 1.19 20.67
CA VAL A 21 7.62 1.43 19.96
C VAL A 21 6.61 0.32 20.23
N ARG A 22 5.33 0.66 20.26
CA ARG A 22 4.26 -0.31 20.16
C ARG A 22 4.03 -0.59 18.67
N LEU A 23 4.50 -1.73 18.19
CA LEU A 23 4.35 -2.14 16.81
C LEU A 23 3.16 -3.09 16.66
N ARG A 24 2.26 -2.79 15.70
CA ARG A 24 1.23 -3.71 15.24
C ARG A 24 1.44 -3.99 13.76
N LEU A 25 1.58 -5.27 13.41
CA LEU A 25 1.70 -5.73 12.03
C LEU A 25 0.42 -6.46 11.64
N LEU A 26 -0.23 -6.04 10.56
CA LEU A 26 -1.41 -6.67 9.98
C LEU A 26 -1.05 -7.20 8.58
N ILE A 27 -1.27 -8.49 8.35
CA ILE A 27 -1.03 -9.13 7.07
C ILE A 27 -2.36 -9.72 6.59
N PRO A 28 -3.16 -8.98 5.81
CA PRO A 28 -4.32 -9.56 5.18
C PRO A 28 -3.88 -10.56 4.12
N ALA A 29 -4.36 -11.80 4.21
CA ALA A 29 -4.03 -12.88 3.29
C ALA A 29 -5.29 -13.60 2.87
N VAL A 30 -5.49 -13.72 1.57
CA VAL A 30 -6.62 -14.40 0.97
C VAL A 30 -6.16 -15.12 -0.29
N GLU A 31 -6.80 -16.24 -0.58
CA GLU A 31 -6.64 -16.90 -1.87
C GLU A 31 -7.63 -16.29 -2.87
N ASN A 32 -7.11 -15.76 -3.98
CA ASN A 32 -7.92 -15.27 -5.09
C ASN A 32 -8.03 -16.34 -6.17
N SER A 33 -8.92 -17.30 -5.95
CA SER A 33 -9.13 -18.42 -6.88
C SER A 33 -10.60 -18.53 -7.30
N VAL A 34 -10.82 -19.13 -8.46
CA VAL A 34 -12.17 -19.42 -8.94
C VAL A 34 -12.81 -20.50 -8.06
N SER A 35 -13.97 -20.17 -7.50
CA SER A 35 -14.77 -21.09 -6.67
C SER A 35 -16.25 -20.74 -6.74
N GLY A 36 -17.11 -21.62 -6.27
CA GLY A 36 -18.57 -21.43 -6.28
C GLY A 36 -19.05 -20.23 -5.45
N ASN A 37 -18.28 -19.82 -4.44
CA ASN A 37 -18.58 -18.71 -3.54
C ASN A 37 -17.60 -17.53 -3.69
N ALA A 38 -16.73 -17.54 -4.72
CA ALA A 38 -15.90 -16.38 -5.03
C ALA A 38 -16.78 -15.22 -5.52
N PHE A 39 -16.39 -13.99 -5.16
CA PHE A 39 -17.08 -12.80 -5.68
C PHE A 39 -16.89 -12.67 -7.19
N ARG A 40 -17.84 -12.01 -7.83
CA ARG A 40 -17.94 -11.86 -9.28
C ARG A 40 -17.99 -10.37 -9.66
N PRO A 41 -17.65 -10.01 -10.90
CA PRO A 41 -17.92 -8.66 -11.38
C PRO A 41 -19.40 -8.27 -11.13
N MET A 42 -19.61 -7.04 -10.68
CA MET A 42 -20.88 -6.43 -10.28
C MET A 42 -21.43 -6.89 -8.92
N ASP A 43 -20.79 -7.79 -8.22
CA ASP A 43 -21.13 -8.04 -6.82
C ASP A 43 -20.87 -6.79 -5.98
N VAL A 44 -21.68 -6.59 -4.94
CA VAL A 44 -21.52 -5.52 -3.96
C VAL A 44 -21.16 -6.14 -2.62
N VAL A 45 -19.97 -5.83 -2.12
CA VAL A 45 -19.46 -6.40 -0.87
C VAL A 45 -19.38 -5.33 0.22
N PRO A 46 -19.75 -5.66 1.47
CA PRO A 46 -19.55 -4.76 2.60
C PRO A 46 -18.09 -4.77 3.03
N THR A 47 -17.62 -3.62 3.55
CA THR A 47 -16.30 -3.49 4.15
C THR A 47 -16.42 -3.34 5.68
N ARG A 48 -15.29 -3.51 6.37
CA ARG A 48 -15.19 -3.30 7.82
C ARG A 48 -15.54 -1.85 8.23
N LYS A 49 -15.34 -0.89 7.35
CA LYS A 49 -15.74 0.52 7.56
C LYS A 49 -17.25 0.72 7.53
N GLY A 50 -18.01 -0.22 6.98
CA GLY A 50 -19.45 -0.13 6.79
C GLY A 50 -19.89 0.44 5.44
N ILE A 51 -18.96 0.86 4.60
CA ILE A 51 -19.26 1.24 3.21
C ILE A 51 -19.24 0.01 2.30
N THR A 52 -19.97 0.08 1.21
CA THR A 52 -20.09 -0.98 0.22
C THR A 52 -19.17 -0.73 -0.97
N VAL A 53 -18.66 -1.82 -1.55
CA VAL A 53 -17.77 -1.78 -2.72
C VAL A 53 -18.34 -2.62 -3.84
N GLU A 54 -18.51 -2.02 -5.01
CA GLU A 54 -18.81 -2.75 -6.25
C GLU A 54 -17.54 -3.40 -6.78
N ILE A 55 -17.64 -4.66 -7.16
CA ILE A 55 -16.56 -5.40 -7.79
C ILE A 55 -16.56 -5.13 -9.29
N GLY A 56 -15.73 -4.19 -9.73
CA GLY A 56 -15.54 -3.92 -11.16
C GLY A 56 -14.50 -4.85 -11.80
N ASN A 57 -13.56 -5.36 -11.02
CA ASN A 57 -12.53 -6.32 -11.45
C ASN A 57 -12.15 -7.24 -10.31
N THR A 58 -12.22 -8.54 -10.52
CA THR A 58 -11.87 -9.56 -9.53
C THR A 58 -10.36 -9.69 -9.30
N ASP A 59 -9.52 -9.20 -10.21
CA ASP A 59 -8.05 -9.09 -10.06
C ASP A 59 -7.62 -7.82 -9.29
N ALA A 60 -8.57 -7.07 -8.75
CA ALA A 60 -8.32 -5.96 -7.83
C ALA A 60 -8.73 -6.35 -6.38
N GLU A 61 -8.50 -7.59 -5.98
CA GLU A 61 -8.80 -8.14 -4.67
C GLU A 61 -7.86 -7.61 -3.58
N GLY A 62 -6.60 -7.34 -3.94
CA GLY A 62 -5.60 -6.88 -2.98
C GLY A 62 -6.03 -5.63 -2.21
N ARG A 63 -6.65 -4.66 -2.90
CA ARG A 63 -7.17 -3.46 -2.24
C ARG A 63 -8.40 -3.72 -1.38
N LEU A 64 -9.19 -4.75 -1.68
CA LEU A 64 -10.37 -5.14 -0.91
C LEU A 64 -9.99 -5.68 0.48
N ILE A 65 -8.95 -6.51 0.55
CA ILE A 65 -8.47 -7.03 1.83
C ILE A 65 -7.59 -6.01 2.58
N LEU A 66 -6.85 -5.18 1.83
CA LEU A 66 -5.98 -4.16 2.42
C LEU A 66 -6.80 -3.04 3.07
N CYS A 67 -7.92 -2.63 2.47
CA CYS A 67 -8.75 -1.57 3.02
C CYS A 67 -9.31 -1.91 4.41
N ASP A 68 -9.68 -3.16 4.66
CA ASP A 68 -10.16 -3.62 5.95
C ASP A 68 -9.05 -3.62 7.01
N ALA A 69 -7.83 -4.04 6.61
CA ALA A 69 -6.66 -3.98 7.48
C ALA A 69 -6.26 -2.54 7.82
N LEU A 70 -6.35 -1.63 6.85
CA LEU A 70 -6.08 -0.20 7.06
C LEU A 70 -7.11 0.43 8.02
N TYR A 71 -8.39 0.16 7.82
CA TYR A 71 -9.44 0.65 8.72
C TYR A 71 -9.27 0.16 10.15
N GLU A 72 -8.98 -1.15 10.31
CA GLU A 72 -8.69 -1.75 11.61
C GLU A 72 -7.45 -1.13 12.27
N GLY A 73 -6.36 -0.97 11.53
CA GLY A 73 -5.12 -0.35 12.03
C GLY A 73 -5.32 1.12 12.42
N ALA A 74 -6.08 1.86 11.62
CA ALA A 74 -6.37 3.28 11.86
C ALA A 74 -7.24 3.51 13.10
N SER A 75 -8.07 2.53 13.50
CA SER A 75 -8.94 2.63 14.69
C SER A 75 -8.16 2.86 15.99
N GLU A 76 -6.90 2.46 16.05
CA GLU A 76 -6.00 2.68 17.18
C GLU A 76 -5.31 4.05 17.17
N LYS A 77 -5.56 4.89 16.18
CA LYS A 77 -4.92 6.21 15.98
C LYS A 77 -3.39 6.16 16.12
N PRO A 78 -2.71 5.35 15.30
CA PRO A 78 -1.27 5.21 15.40
C PRO A 78 -0.57 6.54 15.04
N ALA A 79 0.58 6.79 15.65
CA ALA A 79 1.42 7.95 15.33
C ALA A 79 2.00 7.90 13.91
N MET A 80 1.98 6.73 13.28
CA MET A 80 2.39 6.47 11.90
C MET A 80 1.76 5.15 11.44
N MET A 81 1.20 5.14 10.24
CA MET A 81 0.71 3.94 9.58
C MET A 81 1.36 3.80 8.20
N ILE A 82 1.92 2.64 7.91
CA ILE A 82 2.57 2.36 6.62
C ILE A 82 2.06 1.03 6.10
N ASP A 83 1.73 0.99 4.82
CA ASP A 83 1.44 -0.27 4.13
C ASP A 83 2.24 -0.38 2.83
N CYS A 84 2.50 -1.63 2.45
CA CYS A 84 3.20 -2.01 1.24
C CYS A 84 2.40 -3.06 0.49
N ALA A 85 2.21 -2.85 -0.80
CA ALA A 85 1.56 -3.82 -1.67
C ALA A 85 2.19 -3.83 -3.07
N THR A 86 2.13 -4.97 -3.72
CA THR A 86 2.41 -5.10 -5.16
C THR A 86 1.09 -4.88 -5.91
N LEU A 87 0.55 -3.65 -5.76
CA LEU A 87 -0.86 -3.40 -5.97
C LEU A 87 -1.23 -3.20 -7.43
N THR A 88 -0.46 -2.37 -8.16
CA THR A 88 -0.85 -2.01 -9.52
C THR A 88 0.25 -2.19 -10.57
N GLY A 89 -0.15 -2.65 -11.75
CA GLY A 89 0.69 -2.55 -12.94
C GLY A 89 0.96 -1.10 -13.34
N ALA A 90 0.05 -0.19 -13.01
CA ALA A 90 0.14 1.23 -13.34
C ALA A 90 1.32 1.92 -12.65
N ALA A 91 1.64 1.59 -11.42
CA ALA A 91 2.82 2.11 -10.74
C ALA A 91 4.12 1.67 -11.45
N ARG A 92 4.18 0.41 -11.88
CA ARG A 92 5.33 -0.14 -12.63
C ARG A 92 5.49 0.51 -14.01
N VAL A 93 4.38 0.78 -14.69
CA VAL A 93 4.39 1.49 -15.99
C VAL A 93 4.89 2.92 -15.81
N ALA A 94 4.52 3.58 -14.71
CA ALA A 94 4.90 4.98 -14.45
C ALA A 94 6.37 5.12 -14.00
N LEU A 95 6.86 4.23 -13.12
CA LEU A 95 8.13 4.39 -12.40
C LEU A 95 9.16 3.30 -12.68
N GLY A 96 8.81 2.28 -13.46
CA GLY A 96 9.65 1.10 -13.66
C GLY A 96 9.56 0.12 -12.48
N THR A 97 10.45 -0.87 -12.50
CA THR A 97 10.42 -1.98 -11.53
C THR A 97 11.26 -1.73 -10.28
N ASP A 98 12.18 -0.77 -10.32
CA ASP A 98 13.17 -0.53 -9.27
C ASP A 98 12.75 0.57 -8.29
N LEU A 99 11.77 1.39 -8.65
CA LEU A 99 11.38 2.58 -7.91
C LEU A 99 9.94 2.44 -7.40
N PRO A 100 9.72 2.18 -6.10
CA PRO A 100 8.39 2.15 -5.51
C PRO A 100 7.67 3.49 -5.61
N ALA A 101 6.37 3.46 -5.89
CA ALA A 101 5.50 4.62 -5.79
C ALA A 101 5.10 4.84 -4.33
N LEU A 102 5.43 5.99 -3.76
CA LEU A 102 4.99 6.43 -2.44
C LEU A 102 3.77 7.33 -2.56
N PHE A 103 2.67 6.98 -1.92
CA PHE A 103 1.52 7.86 -1.68
C PHE A 103 1.45 8.17 -0.20
N CYS A 104 1.21 9.43 0.17
CA CYS A 104 1.20 9.84 1.57
C CYS A 104 0.26 11.01 1.77
N ASN A 105 -0.52 10.98 2.87
CA ASN A 105 -1.44 12.05 3.26
C ASN A 105 -0.81 13.10 4.19
N ASP A 106 0.45 12.88 4.62
CA ASP A 106 1.20 13.76 5.51
C ASP A 106 2.54 14.12 4.84
N ASP A 107 2.79 15.42 4.62
CA ASP A 107 3.98 15.89 3.90
C ASP A 107 5.24 15.65 4.71
N THR A 108 5.20 15.81 6.03
CA THR A 108 6.35 15.57 6.91
C THR A 108 6.76 14.10 6.88
N LEU A 109 5.80 13.18 6.96
CA LEU A 109 6.06 11.76 6.85
C LEU A 109 6.64 11.40 5.47
N ALA A 110 6.11 11.97 4.39
CA ALA A 110 6.61 11.74 3.04
C ALA A 110 8.07 12.20 2.90
N ASP A 111 8.39 13.40 3.38
CA ASP A 111 9.75 13.96 3.30
C ASP A 111 10.74 13.16 4.15
N ASP A 112 10.34 12.70 5.34
CA ASP A 112 11.17 11.85 6.19
C ASP A 112 11.46 10.49 5.53
N LEU A 113 10.47 9.85 4.89
CA LEU A 113 10.63 8.59 4.15
C LEU A 113 11.57 8.76 2.95
N ILE A 114 11.39 9.82 2.16
CA ILE A 114 12.25 10.12 0.99
C ILE A 114 13.69 10.41 1.43
N ALA A 115 13.88 11.21 2.48
CA ALA A 115 15.21 11.52 3.01
C ALA A 115 15.89 10.25 3.57
N ALA A 116 15.16 9.42 4.29
CA ALA A 116 15.64 8.12 4.76
C ALA A 116 16.04 7.21 3.60
N GLY A 117 15.20 7.11 2.57
CA GLY A 117 15.48 6.31 1.37
C GLY A 117 16.77 6.73 0.65
N ARG A 118 16.99 8.03 0.51
CA ARG A 118 18.25 8.57 -0.06
C ARG A 118 19.46 8.18 0.79
N ARG A 119 19.36 8.30 2.10
CA ARG A 119 20.45 7.99 3.05
C ARG A 119 20.87 6.52 3.01
N VAL A 120 19.90 5.60 2.88
CA VAL A 120 20.16 4.15 2.92
C VAL A 120 20.17 3.48 1.55
N THR A 121 20.21 4.26 0.47
CA THR A 121 20.21 3.77 -0.92
C THR A 121 19.01 2.82 -1.20
N ASP A 122 17.84 3.25 -0.77
CA ASP A 122 16.55 2.56 -0.99
C ASP A 122 15.52 3.58 -1.51
N PRO A 123 15.69 4.04 -2.77
CA PRO A 123 14.95 5.18 -3.31
C PRO A 123 13.47 4.86 -3.53
N MET A 124 12.67 5.91 -3.54
CA MET A 124 11.24 5.89 -3.85
C MET A 124 10.85 7.17 -4.57
N TRP A 125 9.68 7.19 -5.18
CA TRP A 125 9.15 8.39 -5.82
C TRP A 125 7.76 8.70 -5.28
N ARG A 126 7.55 9.93 -4.80
CA ARG A 126 6.25 10.38 -4.31
C ARG A 126 5.31 10.66 -5.47
N MET A 127 4.16 9.99 -5.47
CA MET A 127 3.03 10.20 -6.37
C MET A 127 1.92 10.98 -5.67
N PRO A 128 1.09 11.75 -6.39
CA PRO A 128 0.06 12.57 -5.79
C PRO A 128 -1.18 11.76 -5.39
N LEU A 129 -1.77 12.09 -4.24
CA LEU A 129 -3.15 11.76 -3.89
C LEU A 129 -4.10 12.82 -4.50
N PHE A 130 -4.23 12.86 -5.81
CA PHE A 130 -5.01 13.88 -6.51
C PHE A 130 -6.51 13.67 -6.34
N LYS A 131 -7.11 14.39 -5.40
CA LYS A 131 -8.53 14.26 -5.00
C LYS A 131 -9.51 14.35 -6.17
N GLY A 132 -9.19 15.08 -7.24
CA GLY A 132 -10.04 15.18 -8.44
C GLY A 132 -10.31 13.85 -9.15
N TYR A 133 -9.46 12.83 -8.93
CA TYR A 133 -9.65 11.49 -9.50
C TYR A 133 -10.53 10.59 -8.64
N ARG A 134 -10.94 11.00 -7.42
CA ARG A 134 -11.84 10.20 -6.57
C ARG A 134 -13.15 9.86 -7.29
N ARG A 135 -13.68 10.77 -8.09
CA ARG A 135 -14.90 10.55 -8.90
C ARG A 135 -14.80 9.39 -9.90
N LEU A 136 -13.58 8.98 -10.26
CA LEU A 136 -13.37 7.84 -11.16
C LEU A 136 -13.64 6.48 -10.47
N LEU A 137 -13.81 6.50 -9.16
CA LEU A 137 -14.17 5.34 -8.33
C LEU A 137 -15.65 5.34 -7.94
N ASP A 138 -16.47 6.25 -8.49
CA ASP A 138 -17.89 6.29 -8.19
C ASP A 138 -18.60 5.06 -8.75
N SER A 139 -19.54 4.50 -7.99
CA SER A 139 -20.41 3.40 -8.38
C SER A 139 -21.85 3.88 -8.46
N LYS A 140 -22.65 3.19 -9.26
CA LYS A 140 -24.11 3.43 -9.34
C LYS A 140 -24.91 2.57 -8.37
N VAL A 141 -24.27 1.56 -7.78
CA VAL A 141 -24.94 0.52 -6.98
C VAL A 141 -24.30 0.31 -5.59
N ALA A 142 -23.13 0.94 -5.35
CA ALA A 142 -22.39 0.89 -4.11
C ALA A 142 -21.80 2.26 -3.76
N ASP A 143 -21.19 2.40 -2.60
CA ASP A 143 -20.53 3.66 -2.18
C ASP A 143 -19.26 3.95 -2.99
N ILE A 144 -18.56 2.91 -3.45
CA ILE A 144 -17.33 3.00 -4.23
C ILE A 144 -17.15 1.76 -5.12
N ASN A 145 -16.41 1.90 -6.21
CA ASN A 145 -15.98 0.78 -7.04
C ASN A 145 -14.52 0.40 -6.73
N ASN A 146 -14.19 -0.89 -6.80
CA ASN A 146 -12.80 -1.33 -6.55
C ASN A 146 -11.83 -1.00 -7.68
N VAL A 147 -12.33 -0.54 -8.83
CA VAL A 147 -11.51 -0.06 -9.96
C VAL A 147 -12.01 1.28 -10.48
N SER A 148 -11.11 2.05 -11.07
CA SER A 148 -11.47 3.32 -11.69
C SER A 148 -12.11 3.13 -13.07
N ALA A 149 -13.01 4.04 -13.40
CA ALA A 149 -13.50 4.18 -14.78
C ALA A 149 -12.34 4.64 -15.68
N GLY A 150 -12.10 3.91 -16.77
CA GLY A 150 -11.04 4.20 -17.74
C GLY A 150 -9.68 3.60 -17.37
N GLY A 151 -8.69 3.77 -18.26
CA GLY A 151 -7.37 3.11 -18.19
C GLY A 151 -6.23 3.99 -17.63
N PHE A 152 -6.51 5.24 -17.21
CA PHE A 152 -5.47 6.20 -16.83
C PHE A 152 -5.43 6.45 -15.33
N GLY A 153 -4.23 6.78 -14.82
CA GLY A 153 -4.04 7.14 -13.42
C GLY A 153 -4.27 6.00 -12.42
N GLY A 154 -4.15 4.74 -12.86
CA GLY A 154 -4.53 3.56 -12.06
C GLY A 154 -3.83 3.45 -10.72
N ALA A 155 -2.56 3.85 -10.61
CA ALA A 155 -1.86 3.86 -9.32
C ALA A 155 -2.43 4.92 -8.36
N ILE A 156 -2.76 6.12 -8.89
CA ILE A 156 -3.36 7.20 -8.09
C ILE A 156 -4.75 6.81 -7.62
N THR A 157 -5.58 6.25 -8.49
CA THR A 157 -6.95 5.84 -8.13
C THR A 157 -6.94 4.66 -7.15
N ALA A 158 -5.98 3.73 -7.25
CA ALA A 158 -5.81 2.66 -6.27
C ALA A 158 -5.43 3.22 -4.88
N ALA A 159 -4.51 4.17 -4.83
CA ALA A 159 -4.14 4.83 -3.57
C ALA A 159 -5.30 5.66 -3.00
N LEU A 160 -6.09 6.33 -3.84
CA LEU A 160 -7.29 7.05 -3.42
C LEU A 160 -8.38 6.11 -2.88
N TYR A 161 -8.53 4.91 -3.47
CA TYR A 161 -9.40 3.88 -2.92
C TYR A 161 -8.97 3.51 -1.49
N LEU A 162 -7.70 3.22 -1.27
CA LEU A 162 -7.17 2.91 0.07
C LEU A 162 -7.36 4.07 1.05
N LYS A 163 -7.15 5.31 0.59
CA LYS A 163 -7.31 6.52 1.40
C LYS A 163 -8.73 6.68 1.97
N GLU A 164 -9.75 6.18 1.30
CA GLU A 164 -11.13 6.18 1.84
C GLU A 164 -11.23 5.46 3.20
N PHE A 165 -10.33 4.52 3.49
CA PHE A 165 -10.34 3.72 4.71
C PHE A 165 -9.40 4.23 5.80
N VAL A 166 -8.69 5.31 5.53
CA VAL A 166 -7.76 5.94 6.47
C VAL A 166 -8.28 7.34 6.83
N PRO A 167 -8.55 7.63 8.12
CA PRO A 167 -8.91 8.97 8.57
C PRO A 167 -7.84 10.00 8.27
N ASP A 168 -8.23 11.27 8.09
CA ASP A 168 -7.29 12.35 7.76
C ASP A 168 -6.32 12.68 8.90
N ASP A 169 -6.68 12.38 10.14
CA ASP A 169 -5.87 12.60 11.34
C ASP A 169 -4.85 11.48 11.63
N VAL A 170 -4.80 10.44 10.79
CA VAL A 170 -3.81 9.35 10.87
C VAL A 170 -2.74 9.56 9.80
N PRO A 171 -1.47 9.85 10.16
CA PRO A 171 -0.37 9.93 9.20
C PRO A 171 -0.18 8.57 8.52
N TRP A 172 -0.36 8.53 7.20
CA TRP A 172 -0.38 7.29 6.43
C TRP A 172 0.48 7.39 5.17
N ALA A 173 1.23 6.33 4.91
CA ALA A 173 2.01 6.14 3.70
C ALA A 173 1.73 4.77 3.08
N HIS A 174 1.46 4.75 1.80
CA HIS A 174 1.27 3.55 0.97
C HIS A 174 2.39 3.42 -0.04
N PHE A 175 2.98 2.23 -0.13
CA PHE A 175 3.98 1.88 -1.13
C PHE A 175 3.40 0.88 -2.12
N ASP A 176 3.24 1.31 -3.38
CA ASP A 176 2.93 0.44 -4.51
C ASP A 176 4.24 0.07 -5.21
N MET A 177 4.63 -1.20 -5.17
CA MET A 177 5.96 -1.65 -5.54
C MET A 177 5.94 -2.90 -6.43
N MET A 178 7.03 -3.17 -7.13
CA MET A 178 7.23 -4.43 -7.85
C MET A 178 7.64 -5.56 -6.90
N ALA A 179 8.51 -5.27 -5.95
CA ALA A 179 9.10 -6.23 -5.01
C ALA A 179 9.75 -7.46 -5.69
N TRP A 180 10.28 -7.27 -6.87
CA TRP A 180 10.90 -8.33 -7.66
C TRP A 180 12.02 -7.81 -8.55
N ASN A 181 13.16 -8.49 -8.55
CA ASN A 181 14.25 -8.27 -9.51
C ASN A 181 14.09 -9.18 -10.72
N ASN A 182 13.95 -8.61 -11.91
CA ASN A 182 13.83 -9.37 -13.15
C ASN A 182 15.14 -9.98 -13.63
N THR A 183 16.28 -9.48 -13.15
CA THR A 183 17.62 -9.93 -13.52
C THR A 183 18.56 -9.84 -12.33
N SER A 184 19.54 -10.76 -12.25
CA SER A 184 20.57 -10.72 -11.22
C SER A 184 21.50 -9.51 -11.40
N ARG A 185 21.79 -8.82 -10.29
CA ARG A 185 22.74 -7.71 -10.18
C ARG A 185 23.67 -7.96 -8.97
N PRO A 186 24.85 -7.33 -8.90
CA PRO A 186 25.70 -7.45 -7.72
C PRO A 186 24.95 -7.14 -6.41
N GLY A 187 24.93 -8.10 -5.48
CA GLY A 187 24.20 -8.00 -4.21
C GLY A 187 22.68 -8.10 -4.30
N ARG A 188 22.10 -8.28 -5.50
CA ARG A 188 20.65 -8.37 -5.75
C ARG A 188 20.37 -9.47 -6.77
N PRO A 189 20.16 -10.71 -6.35
CA PRO A 189 19.81 -11.80 -7.24
C PRO A 189 18.45 -11.60 -7.88
N GLU A 190 18.19 -12.28 -8.99
CA GLU A 190 16.85 -12.42 -9.54
C GLU A 190 15.92 -13.03 -8.48
N GLY A 191 14.69 -12.50 -8.37
CA GLY A 191 13.71 -12.96 -7.39
C GLY A 191 13.17 -11.84 -6.51
N GLY A 192 12.63 -12.21 -5.35
CA GLY A 192 12.02 -11.27 -4.41
C GLY A 192 13.00 -10.19 -3.93
N GLU A 193 12.54 -8.94 -3.89
CA GLU A 193 13.31 -7.78 -3.46
C GLU A 193 12.52 -6.98 -2.42
N ALA A 194 13.12 -6.72 -1.26
CA ALA A 194 12.49 -5.94 -0.19
C ALA A 194 12.65 -4.42 -0.43
N GLN A 195 12.04 -3.92 -1.49
CA GLN A 195 12.03 -2.48 -1.79
C GLN A 195 11.40 -1.69 -0.65
N ALA A 196 11.91 -0.49 -0.38
CA ALA A 196 11.52 0.44 0.67
C ALA A 196 11.73 -0.05 2.13
N ALA A 197 12.09 -1.32 2.37
CA ALA A 197 12.22 -1.84 3.73
C ALA A 197 13.24 -1.09 4.58
N ARG A 198 14.42 -0.81 4.02
CA ARG A 198 15.49 -0.07 4.71
C ARG A 198 15.12 1.38 4.95
N ALA A 199 14.45 1.99 3.97
CA ALA A 199 13.99 3.38 4.08
C ALA A 199 12.92 3.52 5.17
N ILE A 200 11.95 2.62 5.20
CA ILE A 200 10.89 2.60 6.22
C ILE A 200 11.51 2.40 7.62
N PHE A 201 12.38 1.39 7.77
CA PHE A 201 13.05 1.16 9.05
C PHE A 201 13.86 2.38 9.51
N ALA A 202 14.66 2.99 8.61
CA ALA A 202 15.47 4.15 8.94
C ALA A 202 14.63 5.40 9.30
N ALA A 203 13.44 5.54 8.74
CA ALA A 203 12.50 6.60 9.12
C ALA A 203 11.88 6.33 10.49
N ILE A 204 11.51 5.08 10.79
CA ILE A 204 11.02 4.67 12.11
C ILE A 204 12.09 4.88 13.17
N GLU A 205 13.31 4.42 12.92
CA GLU A 205 14.45 4.59 13.82
C GLU A 205 14.73 6.07 14.11
N LYS A 206 14.71 6.95 13.09
CA LYS A 206 14.88 8.40 13.27
C LYS A 206 13.79 9.02 14.14
N LYS A 207 12.56 8.54 14.02
CA LYS A 207 11.40 9.15 14.70
C LYS A 207 11.22 8.65 16.12
N PHE A 208 11.59 7.41 16.41
CA PHE A 208 11.27 6.71 17.67
C PHE A 208 12.48 6.07 18.38
N GLY A 209 13.66 6.15 17.78
CA GLY A 209 14.91 5.59 18.33
C GLY A 209 15.62 6.50 19.32
#